data_7b40a1d4e9b3dd133b348c234350ef86
#
_entry.id   7b40a1d4e9b3dd133b348c234350ef86
#
_cell.length_a   1.000
_cell.length_b   1.000
_cell.length_c   1.000
_cell.angle_alpha   90.00
_cell.angle_beta   90.00
_cell.angle_gamma   90.00
#
_symmetry.space_group_name_H-M   'P 1'
#
loop_
_entity.id
_entity.type
_entity.pdbx_description
1 polymer ?
#
loop_
_entity_poly.entity_id
_entity_poly.type
_entity_poly.pdbx_seq_one_letter_code
_entity_poly.pdbx_strand_id
1 'polypeptide(L)'
;MNALDSHIGGVVIMGHRGTGKSTAVRALADLLPSKNRVRGCLFNCDPDQERELCDNCKMDLQKGLTLEREPFQVPVVELPLGATEDRVCGSLDLEKALTQQIKVFEPGLLARAHRGFLYIDEVNLLEDFLVDLLLDAAASGWNQVEREGISVNHPANFVLVGSGNPEEGELRPQLLDRFGLFVRVTTVSNLDDRVKIVGNRDHFERDPYTFFSKMNSAQKDLQKKLKRALKRVTSVKVSQEVIRKIAELCVRLQVDGHRGELTISRAARALAAWKGHESVNESDVRRVTVMSLQHRLRKDPLEQFESSDQIKKILDQVFPLVTK
;
A
#
# COMPACT_ATOMS: atom_id res chain seq x y z
N MET A 1 -6.38 -5.07 0.00
CA MET A 1 -6.69 -4.46 -1.31
C MET A 1 -5.44 -3.92 -1.97
N ASN A 2 -4.68 -3.03 -1.36
CA ASN A 2 -3.42 -2.50 -1.94
C ASN A 2 -2.38 -3.57 -2.30
N ALA A 3 -2.34 -4.69 -1.57
CA ALA A 3 -1.50 -5.84 -1.92
C ALA A 3 -1.94 -6.55 -3.22
N LEU A 4 -3.17 -6.36 -3.67
CA LEU A 4 -3.72 -6.91 -4.91
C LEU A 4 -3.57 -5.95 -6.10
N ASP A 5 -3.62 -4.64 -5.82
CA ASP A 5 -3.49 -3.57 -6.81
C ASP A 5 -2.81 -2.35 -6.16
N SER A 6 -1.53 -2.13 -6.46
CA SER A 6 -0.74 -1.00 -5.94
C SER A 6 -1.26 0.35 -6.45
N HIS A 7 -1.95 0.38 -7.60
CA HIS A 7 -2.51 1.59 -8.19
C HIS A 7 -3.72 2.16 -7.42
N ILE A 8 -4.21 1.48 -6.39
CA ILE A 8 -5.19 2.06 -5.45
C ILE A 8 -4.60 3.30 -4.78
N GLY A 9 -3.29 3.35 -4.65
CA GLY A 9 -2.53 4.33 -3.90
C GLY A 9 -2.12 3.80 -2.52
N GLY A 10 -1.41 4.59 -1.74
CA GLY A 10 -1.01 4.21 -0.38
C GLY A 10 -2.20 4.03 0.57
N VAL A 11 -1.96 3.50 1.76
CA VAL A 11 -2.94 3.43 2.85
C VAL A 11 -2.39 4.10 4.11
N VAL A 12 -3.21 4.95 4.72
CA VAL A 12 -2.94 5.50 6.05
C VAL A 12 -3.80 4.78 7.08
N ILE A 13 -3.16 4.33 8.16
CA ILE A 13 -3.78 3.63 9.27
C ILE A 13 -3.64 4.51 10.53
N MET A 14 -4.68 5.25 10.87
CA MET A 14 -4.70 6.11 12.06
C MET A 14 -5.29 5.38 13.25
N GLY A 15 -4.66 5.49 14.42
CA GLY A 15 -5.15 4.88 15.64
C GLY A 15 -4.16 5.00 16.80
N HIS A 16 -4.66 4.87 18.02
CA HIS A 16 -3.82 4.97 19.23
C HIS A 16 -2.68 3.94 19.25
N ARG A 17 -1.68 4.20 20.07
CA ARG A 17 -0.57 3.27 20.31
C ARG A 17 -1.09 1.93 20.84
N GLY A 18 -0.40 0.84 20.54
CA GLY A 18 -0.76 -0.50 21.01
C GLY A 18 -1.94 -1.18 20.31
N THR A 19 -2.50 -0.61 19.25
CA THR A 19 -3.61 -1.21 18.48
C THR A 19 -3.16 -2.25 17.43
N GLY A 20 -1.88 -2.59 17.37
CA GLY A 20 -1.35 -3.66 16.51
C GLY A 20 -1.13 -3.26 15.04
N LYS A 21 -1.11 -1.96 14.70
CA LYS A 21 -0.93 -1.47 13.32
C LYS A 21 0.33 -2.01 12.66
N SER A 22 1.48 -1.76 13.27
CA SER A 22 2.80 -2.17 12.74
C SER A 22 2.92 -3.70 12.62
N THR A 23 2.41 -4.43 13.63
CA THR A 23 2.39 -5.90 13.62
C THR A 23 1.58 -6.45 12.45
N ALA A 24 0.41 -5.87 12.18
CA ALA A 24 -0.45 -6.30 11.07
C ALA A 24 0.19 -6.06 9.71
N VAL A 25 0.89 -4.92 9.53
CA VAL A 25 1.57 -4.59 8.27
C VAL A 25 2.73 -5.54 7.99
N ARG A 26 3.57 -5.83 9.00
CA ARG A 26 4.69 -6.77 8.89
C ARG A 26 4.20 -8.19 8.57
N ALA A 27 3.17 -8.65 9.28
CA ALA A 27 2.59 -9.98 9.07
C ALA A 27 1.93 -10.16 7.68
N LEU A 28 1.54 -9.07 7.01
CA LEU A 28 0.94 -9.14 5.68
C LEU A 28 1.94 -9.65 4.63
N ALA A 29 3.21 -9.30 4.74
CA ALA A 29 4.23 -9.75 3.79
C ALA A 29 4.40 -11.26 3.80
N ASP A 30 4.32 -11.89 4.98
CA ASP A 30 4.44 -13.34 5.15
C ASP A 30 3.29 -14.12 4.49
N LEU A 31 2.17 -13.44 4.24
CA LEU A 31 1.03 -14.02 3.54
C LEU A 31 1.17 -13.98 2.02
N LEU A 32 2.03 -13.11 1.49
CA LEU A 32 2.20 -12.95 0.05
C LEU A 32 3.02 -14.09 -0.54
N PRO A 33 2.66 -14.57 -1.75
CA PRO A 33 3.47 -15.56 -2.43
C PRO A 33 4.83 -14.98 -2.80
N SER A 34 5.87 -15.81 -2.75
CA SER A 34 7.16 -15.46 -3.32
C SER A 34 7.02 -15.12 -4.81
N LYS A 35 7.81 -14.16 -5.28
CA LYS A 35 7.91 -13.74 -6.68
C LYS A 35 9.28 -14.17 -7.23
N ASN A 36 9.49 -13.97 -8.53
CA ASN A 36 10.81 -14.06 -9.13
C ASN A 36 11.38 -12.67 -9.35
N ARG A 37 12.70 -12.52 -9.20
CA ARG A 37 13.43 -11.32 -9.62
C ARG A 37 14.60 -11.71 -10.53
N VAL A 38 15.14 -10.75 -11.23
CA VAL A 38 16.39 -10.91 -11.98
C VAL A 38 17.53 -11.10 -10.99
N ARG A 39 18.29 -12.21 -11.15
CA ARG A 39 19.43 -12.53 -10.28
C ARG A 39 20.46 -11.43 -10.30
N GLY A 40 20.91 -10.99 -9.13
CA GLY A 40 21.90 -9.95 -8.98
C GLY A 40 21.42 -8.53 -9.31
N CYS A 41 20.15 -8.33 -9.66
CA CYS A 41 19.61 -7.00 -9.88
C CYS A 41 19.41 -6.25 -8.56
N LEU A 42 20.01 -5.05 -8.45
CA LEU A 42 19.90 -4.19 -7.27
C LEU A 42 18.50 -3.62 -7.05
N PHE A 43 17.68 -3.61 -8.10
CA PHE A 43 16.35 -3.00 -8.12
C PHE A 43 15.21 -4.03 -8.10
N ASN A 44 15.48 -5.32 -7.83
CA ASN A 44 14.47 -6.39 -7.79
C ASN A 44 13.56 -6.47 -9.03
N CYS A 45 14.10 -6.19 -10.23
CA CYS A 45 13.34 -6.19 -11.48
C CYS A 45 12.61 -7.52 -11.71
N ASP A 46 11.42 -7.44 -12.33
CA ASP A 46 10.67 -8.60 -12.77
C ASP A 46 11.18 -9.08 -14.13
N PRO A 47 11.72 -10.30 -14.25
CA PRO A 47 12.17 -10.81 -15.53
C PRO A 47 11.05 -11.00 -16.56
N ASP A 48 9.78 -11.00 -16.13
CA ASP A 48 8.61 -11.17 -16.98
C ASP A 48 7.97 -9.83 -17.41
N GLN A 49 8.49 -8.68 -16.91
CA GLN A 49 7.96 -7.33 -17.15
C GLN A 49 9.02 -6.43 -17.80
N GLU A 50 9.27 -6.61 -19.10
CA GLU A 50 10.32 -5.86 -19.83
C GLU A 50 10.20 -4.34 -19.69
N ARG A 51 8.98 -3.81 -19.59
CA ARG A 51 8.72 -2.36 -19.44
C ARG A 51 9.16 -1.78 -18.10
N GLU A 52 9.23 -2.62 -17.08
CA GLU A 52 9.57 -2.25 -15.70
C GLU A 52 11.00 -2.64 -15.31
N LEU A 53 11.85 -2.93 -16.27
CA LEU A 53 13.25 -3.23 -16.03
C LEU A 53 14.06 -1.95 -15.82
N CYS A 54 15.06 -2.00 -14.92
CA CYS A 54 16.08 -0.97 -14.82
C CYS A 54 16.98 -0.96 -16.06
N ASP A 55 17.74 0.10 -16.25
CA ASP A 55 18.55 0.27 -17.45
C ASP A 55 19.61 -0.82 -17.62
N ASN A 56 20.21 -1.32 -16.53
CA ASN A 56 21.17 -2.44 -16.60
C ASN A 56 20.51 -3.72 -17.12
N CYS A 57 19.35 -4.10 -16.59
CA CYS A 57 18.61 -5.28 -17.08
C CYS A 57 18.15 -5.12 -18.52
N LYS A 58 17.77 -3.91 -18.97
CA LYS A 58 17.44 -3.62 -20.37
C LYS A 58 18.66 -3.78 -21.27
N MET A 59 19.81 -3.24 -20.85
CA MET A 59 21.05 -3.38 -21.60
C MET A 59 21.49 -4.84 -21.76
N ASP A 60 21.33 -5.66 -20.71
CA ASP A 60 21.65 -7.08 -20.77
C ASP A 60 20.76 -7.82 -21.79
N LEU A 61 19.46 -7.53 -21.82
CA LEU A 61 18.54 -8.05 -22.83
C LEU A 61 18.93 -7.61 -24.24
N GLN A 62 19.30 -6.34 -24.44
CA GLN A 62 19.74 -5.82 -25.74
C GLN A 62 21.02 -6.48 -26.24
N LYS A 63 21.90 -6.93 -25.34
CA LYS A 63 23.09 -7.71 -25.66
C LYS A 63 22.80 -9.19 -25.94
N GLY A 64 21.53 -9.61 -25.88
CA GLY A 64 21.10 -11.00 -26.08
C GLY A 64 21.32 -11.91 -24.86
N LEU A 65 21.60 -11.35 -23.68
CA LEU A 65 21.75 -12.12 -22.45
C LEU A 65 20.38 -12.52 -21.89
N THR A 66 20.28 -13.73 -21.39
CA THR A 66 19.07 -14.20 -20.68
C THR A 66 19.08 -13.72 -19.24
N LEU A 67 18.01 -13.10 -18.78
CA LEU A 67 17.87 -12.70 -17.39
C LEU A 67 17.59 -13.92 -16.51
N GLU A 68 18.58 -14.33 -15.72
CA GLU A 68 18.42 -15.43 -14.76
C GLU A 68 17.43 -15.06 -13.68
N ARG A 69 16.62 -16.04 -13.25
CA ARG A 69 15.57 -15.86 -12.24
C ARG A 69 16.02 -16.39 -10.90
N GLU A 70 15.70 -15.66 -9.84
CA GLU A 70 15.83 -16.15 -8.48
C GLU A 70 14.57 -15.88 -7.67
N PRO A 71 14.17 -16.79 -6.74
CA PRO A 71 13.01 -16.54 -5.88
C PRO A 71 13.30 -15.40 -4.91
N PHE A 72 12.28 -14.58 -4.66
CA PHE A 72 12.40 -13.39 -3.83
C PHE A 72 11.14 -13.23 -2.99
N GLN A 73 11.32 -13.01 -1.69
CA GLN A 73 10.22 -12.70 -0.77
C GLN A 73 9.81 -11.25 -0.93
N VAL A 74 8.52 -10.98 -0.87
CA VAL A 74 7.99 -9.61 -0.96
C VAL A 74 8.53 -8.80 0.22
N PRO A 75 9.33 -7.73 0.00
CA PRO A 75 9.95 -6.98 1.08
C PRO A 75 8.94 -6.10 1.81
N VAL A 76 9.11 -5.94 3.12
CA VAL A 76 8.59 -4.83 3.90
C VAL A 76 9.78 -3.98 4.32
N VAL A 77 9.91 -2.83 3.72
CA VAL A 77 10.98 -1.88 4.01
C VAL A 77 10.43 -0.83 4.96
N GLU A 78 11.07 -0.66 6.11
CA GLU A 78 10.68 0.37 7.08
C GLU A 78 11.47 1.65 6.81
N LEU A 79 10.76 2.77 6.80
CA LEU A 79 11.36 4.10 6.71
C LEU A 79 11.61 4.64 8.12
N PRO A 80 12.86 4.86 8.54
CA PRO A 80 13.15 5.55 9.80
C PRO A 80 12.70 7.02 9.75
N LEU A 81 12.17 7.56 10.85
CA LEU A 81 11.74 8.96 10.94
C LEU A 81 12.87 9.98 10.62
N GLY A 82 14.11 9.65 10.92
CA GLY A 82 15.27 10.48 10.58
C GLY A 82 15.92 10.13 9.23
N ALA A 83 15.21 9.51 8.30
CA ALA A 83 15.76 9.19 6.99
C ALA A 83 16.01 10.48 6.19
N THR A 84 17.18 10.57 5.59
CA THR A 84 17.51 11.62 4.62
C THR A 84 17.01 11.24 3.23
N GLU A 85 16.87 12.22 2.36
CA GLU A 85 16.51 12.00 0.94
C GLU A 85 17.45 11.02 0.26
N ASP A 86 18.77 11.12 0.52
CA ASP A 86 19.78 10.22 -0.02
C ASP A 86 19.53 8.76 0.37
N ARG A 87 19.15 8.53 1.61
CA ARG A 87 18.83 7.19 2.09
C ARG A 87 17.54 6.64 1.46
N VAL A 88 16.61 7.54 1.13
CA VAL A 88 15.33 7.17 0.50
C VAL A 88 15.52 6.88 -0.99
N CYS A 89 16.04 7.84 -1.73
CA CYS A 89 16.19 7.75 -3.19
C CYS A 89 17.40 6.94 -3.64
N GLY A 90 18.45 6.96 -2.83
CA GLY A 90 19.78 6.46 -3.18
C GLY A 90 20.77 7.61 -3.39
N SER A 91 22.03 7.28 -3.32
CA SER A 91 23.13 8.23 -3.39
C SER A 91 24.32 7.66 -4.17
N LEU A 92 25.37 8.46 -4.28
CA LEU A 92 26.66 7.97 -4.74
C LEU A 92 27.38 7.22 -3.63
N ASP A 93 28.01 6.10 -3.96
CA ASP A 93 28.96 5.40 -3.11
C ASP A 93 30.25 6.25 -3.03
N LEU A 94 30.32 7.11 -2.01
CA LEU A 94 31.45 8.03 -1.80
C LEU A 94 32.76 7.29 -1.57
N GLU A 95 32.73 6.11 -0.94
CA GLU A 95 33.93 5.31 -0.69
C GLU A 95 34.53 4.83 -2.00
N LYS A 96 33.73 4.28 -2.90
CA LYS A 96 34.20 3.86 -4.23
C LYS A 96 34.58 5.03 -5.11
N ALA A 97 33.85 6.14 -5.01
CA ALA A 97 34.20 7.35 -5.74
C ALA A 97 35.57 7.91 -5.36
N LEU A 98 35.89 7.92 -4.07
CA LEU A 98 37.18 8.43 -3.56
C LEU A 98 38.32 7.43 -3.71
N THR A 99 38.11 6.13 -3.47
CA THR A 99 39.17 5.12 -3.47
C THR A 99 39.45 4.56 -4.85
N GLN A 100 38.41 4.37 -5.68
CA GLN A 100 38.56 3.72 -6.98
C GLN A 100 38.32 4.68 -8.16
N GLN A 101 37.96 5.94 -7.88
CA GLN A 101 37.56 6.94 -8.89
C GLN A 101 36.40 6.46 -9.80
N ILE A 102 35.55 5.56 -9.28
CA ILE A 102 34.41 5.02 -10.00
C ILE A 102 33.13 5.55 -9.33
N LYS A 103 32.30 6.23 -10.11
CA LYS A 103 30.98 6.68 -9.66
C LYS A 103 30.01 5.50 -9.68
N VAL A 104 29.68 4.96 -8.52
CA VAL A 104 28.72 3.86 -8.36
C VAL A 104 27.49 4.36 -7.61
N PHE A 105 26.31 4.07 -8.13
CA PHE A 105 25.06 4.38 -7.45
C PHE A 105 24.76 3.34 -6.36
N GLU A 106 24.48 3.82 -5.14
CA GLU A 106 24.01 3.02 -4.02
C GLU A 106 22.48 3.13 -3.94
N PRO A 107 21.73 2.01 -4.17
CA PRO A 107 20.28 2.03 -4.15
C PRO A 107 19.71 2.34 -2.77
N GLY A 108 18.76 3.28 -2.73
CA GLY A 108 18.04 3.68 -1.51
C GLY A 108 16.89 2.74 -1.12
N LEU A 109 16.08 3.21 -0.16
CA LEU A 109 14.94 2.45 0.36
C LEU A 109 13.85 2.23 -0.71
N LEU A 110 13.67 3.16 -1.65
CA LEU A 110 12.71 3.01 -2.76
C LEU A 110 13.05 1.82 -3.66
N ALA A 111 14.32 1.65 -4.00
CA ALA A 111 14.79 0.50 -4.76
C ALA A 111 14.57 -0.82 -4.01
N ARG A 112 14.86 -0.84 -2.71
CA ARG A 112 14.65 -2.01 -1.84
C ARG A 112 13.19 -2.36 -1.69
N ALA A 113 12.28 -1.34 -1.65
CA ALA A 113 10.84 -1.53 -1.51
C ALA A 113 10.15 -1.95 -2.82
N HIS A 114 10.84 -1.86 -3.96
CA HIS A 114 10.24 -2.20 -5.25
C HIS A 114 9.60 -3.60 -5.23
N ARG A 115 8.36 -3.69 -5.73
CA ARG A 115 7.49 -4.88 -5.74
C ARG A 115 7.08 -5.39 -4.35
N GLY A 116 7.25 -4.55 -3.31
CA GLY A 116 6.91 -4.84 -1.92
C GLY A 116 6.14 -3.73 -1.23
N PHE A 117 6.44 -3.52 0.03
CA PHE A 117 5.83 -2.49 0.87
C PHE A 117 6.89 -1.53 1.39
N LEU A 118 6.57 -0.25 1.39
CA LEU A 118 7.28 0.77 2.16
C LEU A 118 6.39 1.18 3.34
N TYR A 119 6.86 0.89 4.55
CA TYR A 119 6.13 1.18 5.79
C TYR A 119 6.74 2.37 6.51
N ILE A 120 5.90 3.33 6.86
CA ILE A 120 6.26 4.52 7.64
C ILE A 120 5.49 4.43 8.96
N ASP A 121 6.21 4.24 10.07
CA ASP A 121 5.59 4.38 11.38
C ASP A 121 5.56 5.85 11.77
N GLU A 122 4.44 6.31 12.33
CA GLU A 122 4.21 7.70 12.71
C GLU A 122 4.41 8.70 11.53
N VAL A 123 3.74 8.42 10.41
CA VAL A 123 3.84 9.21 9.16
C VAL A 123 3.54 10.71 9.35
N ASN A 124 2.78 11.06 10.40
CA ASN A 124 2.49 12.43 10.78
C ASN A 124 3.70 13.20 11.35
N LEU A 125 4.77 12.50 11.71
CA LEU A 125 6.04 13.08 12.19
C LEU A 125 7.09 13.21 11.08
N LEU A 126 6.85 12.64 9.89
CA LEU A 126 7.77 12.73 8.78
C LEU A 126 7.68 14.12 8.13
N GLU A 127 8.81 14.62 7.64
CA GLU A 127 8.87 15.88 6.91
C GLU A 127 8.05 15.83 5.62
N ASP A 128 7.26 16.85 5.37
CA ASP A 128 6.30 16.87 4.25
C ASP A 128 6.94 16.59 2.90
N PHE A 129 8.14 17.14 2.64
CA PHE A 129 8.82 16.95 1.36
C PHE A 129 9.19 15.48 1.13
N LEU A 130 9.53 14.72 2.19
CA LEU A 130 9.77 13.28 2.09
C LEU A 130 8.48 12.52 1.80
N VAL A 131 7.37 12.91 2.45
CA VAL A 131 6.07 12.28 2.16
C VAL A 131 5.66 12.54 0.72
N ASP A 132 5.83 13.77 0.21
CA ASP A 132 5.55 14.11 -1.18
C ASP A 132 6.39 13.27 -2.15
N LEU A 133 7.70 13.17 -1.91
CA LEU A 133 8.62 12.38 -2.71
C LEU A 133 8.21 10.88 -2.76
N LEU A 134 7.85 10.32 -1.61
CA LEU A 134 7.41 8.93 -1.50
C LEU A 134 6.10 8.69 -2.24
N LEU A 135 5.15 9.62 -2.14
CA LEU A 135 3.86 9.52 -2.81
C LEU A 135 3.99 9.69 -4.33
N ASP A 136 4.89 10.57 -4.78
CA ASP A 136 5.17 10.76 -6.21
C ASP A 136 5.86 9.51 -6.80
N ALA A 137 6.84 8.92 -6.11
CA ALA A 137 7.45 7.66 -6.51
C ALA A 137 6.43 6.51 -6.54
N ALA A 138 5.56 6.41 -5.52
CA ALA A 138 4.50 5.40 -5.49
C ALA A 138 3.47 5.58 -6.61
N ALA A 139 3.18 6.82 -7.02
CA ALA A 139 2.23 7.13 -8.08
C ALA A 139 2.80 6.88 -9.49
N SER A 140 4.05 7.26 -9.73
CA SER A 140 4.74 7.08 -11.02
C SER A 140 5.22 5.64 -11.22
N GLY A 141 5.54 4.93 -10.13
CA GLY A 141 6.20 3.63 -10.15
C GLY A 141 7.70 3.68 -10.46
N TRP A 142 8.27 4.88 -10.50
CA TRP A 142 9.66 5.14 -10.84
C TRP A 142 10.31 6.11 -9.86
N ASN A 143 11.63 5.96 -9.67
CA ASN A 143 12.46 6.91 -8.95
C ASN A 143 13.58 7.39 -9.89
N GLN A 144 13.70 8.71 -10.03
CA GLN A 144 14.74 9.36 -10.81
C GLN A 144 15.65 10.12 -9.87
N VAL A 145 16.94 9.82 -9.92
CA VAL A 145 17.96 10.46 -9.10
C VAL A 145 18.97 11.16 -10.03
N GLU A 146 19.04 12.46 -9.92
CA GLU A 146 20.01 13.27 -10.67
C GLU A 146 20.92 13.98 -9.69
N ARG A 147 22.16 13.49 -9.55
CA ARG A 147 23.15 14.08 -8.60
C ARG A 147 24.55 13.99 -9.14
N GLU A 148 25.31 15.06 -9.00
CA GLU A 148 26.75 15.15 -9.33
C GLU A 148 27.13 14.58 -10.70
N GLY A 149 26.22 14.77 -11.70
CA GLY A 149 26.43 14.30 -13.06
C GLY A 149 26.15 12.81 -13.27
N ILE A 150 25.47 12.14 -12.31
CA ILE A 150 24.87 10.83 -12.51
C ILE A 150 23.35 11.01 -12.59
N SER A 151 22.76 10.41 -13.63
CA SER A 151 21.30 10.26 -13.75
C SER A 151 21.00 8.76 -13.72
N VAL A 152 20.25 8.31 -12.70
CA VAL A 152 19.78 6.94 -12.54
C VAL A 152 18.28 6.93 -12.49
N ASN A 153 17.66 6.15 -13.35
CA ASN A 153 16.22 5.90 -13.33
C ASN A 153 15.98 4.42 -13.05
N HIS A 154 15.20 4.14 -12.00
CA HIS A 154 14.90 2.75 -11.63
C HIS A 154 13.44 2.56 -11.23
N PRO A 155 12.88 1.36 -11.40
CA PRO A 155 11.53 1.08 -10.99
C PRO A 155 11.39 1.16 -9.45
N ALA A 156 10.29 1.76 -9.00
CA ALA A 156 9.94 1.97 -7.59
C ALA A 156 8.44 1.72 -7.35
N ASN A 157 7.91 0.65 -7.93
CA ASN A 157 6.51 0.26 -7.75
C ASN A 157 6.35 -0.49 -6.42
N PHE A 158 5.79 0.16 -5.42
CA PHE A 158 5.59 -0.37 -4.07
C PHE A 158 4.25 0.08 -3.50
N VAL A 159 3.78 -0.62 -2.46
CA VAL A 159 2.62 -0.20 -1.68
C VAL A 159 3.10 0.64 -0.51
N LEU A 160 2.70 1.92 -0.50
CA LEU A 160 2.99 2.81 0.62
C LEU A 160 1.99 2.58 1.76
N VAL A 161 2.48 2.31 2.96
CA VAL A 161 1.67 2.15 4.17
C VAL A 161 2.18 3.10 5.23
N GLY A 162 1.35 4.08 5.60
CA GLY A 162 1.62 4.98 6.71
C GLY A 162 0.81 4.59 7.94
N SER A 163 1.42 4.53 9.12
CA SER A 163 0.67 4.52 10.37
C SER A 163 0.82 5.86 11.08
N GLY A 164 -0.19 6.24 11.86
CA GLY A 164 -0.13 7.47 12.67
C GLY A 164 -0.95 7.36 13.94
N ASN A 165 -0.64 8.23 14.90
CA ASN A 165 -1.42 8.43 16.10
C ASN A 165 -2.10 9.81 16.03
N PRO A 166 -3.44 9.89 16.12
CA PRO A 166 -4.14 11.17 16.09
C PRO A 166 -3.71 12.16 17.18
N GLU A 167 -3.16 11.66 18.30
CA GLU A 167 -2.68 12.50 19.40
C GLU A 167 -1.37 13.25 19.07
N GLU A 168 -0.61 12.76 18.08
CA GLU A 168 0.67 13.33 17.66
C GLU A 168 0.52 14.33 16.48
N GLY A 169 -0.72 14.62 16.11
CA GLY A 169 -1.07 15.54 15.05
C GLY A 169 -1.75 14.87 13.85
N GLU A 170 -2.38 15.69 13.04
CA GLU A 170 -3.02 15.25 11.79
C GLU A 170 -2.05 15.47 10.60
N LEU A 171 -2.12 14.56 9.63
CA LEU A 171 -1.50 14.79 8.33
C LEU A 171 -2.16 15.96 7.62
N ARG A 172 -1.38 16.77 6.92
CA ARG A 172 -1.91 17.86 6.10
C ARG A 172 -2.90 17.33 5.06
N PRO A 173 -4.01 18.02 4.82
CA PRO A 173 -5.04 17.57 3.88
C PRO A 173 -4.51 17.25 2.48
N GLN A 174 -3.52 18.02 2.01
CA GLN A 174 -2.90 17.82 0.69
C GLN A 174 -2.13 16.48 0.61
N LEU A 175 -1.48 16.06 1.70
CA LEU A 175 -0.80 14.77 1.78
C LEU A 175 -1.80 13.63 1.91
N LEU A 176 -2.84 13.82 2.74
CA LEU A 176 -3.92 12.83 2.88
C LEU A 176 -4.60 12.52 1.56
N ASP A 177 -4.88 13.54 0.72
CA ASP A 177 -5.52 13.33 -0.58
C ASP A 177 -4.70 12.46 -1.53
N ARG A 178 -3.39 12.42 -1.39
CA ARG A 178 -2.51 11.56 -2.21
C ARG A 178 -2.57 10.10 -1.81
N PHE A 179 -2.93 9.76 -0.56
CA PHE A 179 -3.19 8.39 -0.16
C PHE A 179 -4.52 7.88 -0.75
N GLY A 180 -4.53 6.64 -1.22
CA GLY A 180 -5.75 6.03 -1.76
C GLY A 180 -6.75 5.68 -0.66
N LEU A 181 -6.30 5.07 0.41
CA LEU A 181 -7.15 4.59 1.49
C LEU A 181 -6.77 5.19 2.84
N PHE A 182 -7.78 5.48 3.63
CA PHE A 182 -7.66 5.93 5.01
C PHE A 182 -8.46 4.99 5.93
N VAL A 183 -7.80 4.45 6.95
CA VAL A 183 -8.40 3.52 7.91
C VAL A 183 -8.21 4.05 9.32
N ARG A 184 -9.30 4.17 10.08
CA ARG A 184 -9.25 4.48 11.51
C ARG A 184 -9.36 3.19 12.29
N VAL A 185 -8.37 2.91 13.13
CA VAL A 185 -8.33 1.76 14.04
C VAL A 185 -8.63 2.27 15.45
N THR A 186 -9.70 1.76 16.03
CA THR A 186 -10.09 2.07 17.42
C THR A 186 -9.73 0.91 18.34
N THR A 187 -9.56 1.21 19.62
CA THR A 187 -9.37 0.18 20.64
C THR A 187 -10.63 -0.69 20.72
N VAL A 188 -10.43 -2.00 20.76
CA VAL A 188 -11.53 -2.97 20.88
C VAL A 188 -12.25 -2.74 22.22
N SER A 189 -13.57 -2.50 22.15
CA SER A 189 -14.42 -2.29 23.33
C SER A 189 -15.05 -3.59 23.85
N ASN A 190 -15.22 -4.60 22.99
CA ASN A 190 -15.79 -5.90 23.36
C ASN A 190 -14.85 -6.63 24.33
N LEU A 191 -15.39 -7.06 25.49
CA LEU A 191 -14.62 -7.70 26.55
C LEU A 191 -14.03 -9.04 26.12
N ASP A 192 -14.82 -9.88 25.43
CA ASP A 192 -14.39 -11.21 24.98
C ASP A 192 -13.24 -11.12 23.98
N ASP A 193 -13.30 -10.15 23.07
CA ASP A 193 -12.22 -9.93 22.12
C ASP A 193 -10.96 -9.40 22.80
N ARG A 194 -11.07 -8.57 23.82
CA ARG A 194 -9.91 -8.15 24.63
C ARG A 194 -9.27 -9.33 25.35
N VAL A 195 -10.08 -10.20 25.97
CA VAL A 195 -9.59 -11.42 26.60
C VAL A 195 -8.86 -12.33 25.60
N LYS A 196 -9.41 -12.50 24.40
CA LYS A 196 -8.75 -13.26 23.32
C LYS A 196 -7.41 -12.65 22.90
N ILE A 197 -7.33 -11.31 22.79
CA ILE A 197 -6.08 -10.61 22.44
C ILE A 197 -5.00 -10.90 23.48
N VAL A 198 -5.34 -10.72 24.77
CA VAL A 198 -4.39 -10.97 25.88
C VAL A 198 -3.99 -12.43 25.94
N GLY A 199 -4.96 -13.36 25.86
CA GLY A 199 -4.70 -14.80 25.88
C GLY A 199 -3.84 -15.28 24.70
N ASN A 200 -4.08 -14.76 23.50
CA ASN A 200 -3.26 -15.07 22.33
C ASN A 200 -1.83 -14.56 22.49
N ARG A 201 -1.65 -13.36 23.08
CA ARG A 201 -0.34 -12.78 23.31
C ARG A 201 0.44 -13.57 24.36
N ASP A 202 -0.18 -13.90 25.49
CA ASP A 202 0.42 -14.72 26.55
C ASP A 202 0.84 -16.11 26.02
N HIS A 203 -0.05 -16.75 25.26
CA HIS A 203 0.25 -18.04 24.64
C HIS A 203 1.43 -17.96 23.65
N PHE A 204 1.47 -16.92 22.82
CA PHE A 204 2.59 -16.69 21.91
C PHE A 204 3.92 -16.46 22.67
N GLU A 205 3.90 -15.67 23.76
CA GLU A 205 5.11 -15.38 24.54
C GLU A 205 5.66 -16.61 25.28
N ARG A 206 4.76 -17.49 25.75
CA ARG A 206 5.17 -18.73 26.43
C ARG A 206 5.71 -19.80 25.50
N ASP A 207 5.06 -20.00 24.36
CA ASP A 207 5.46 -21.03 23.38
C ASP A 207 5.12 -20.57 21.96
N PRO A 208 6.00 -19.76 21.33
CA PRO A 208 5.82 -19.29 19.96
C PRO A 208 5.69 -20.42 18.94
N TYR A 209 6.42 -21.52 19.14
CA TYR A 209 6.46 -22.62 18.20
C TYR A 209 5.12 -23.35 18.12
N THR A 210 4.55 -23.74 19.26
CA THR A 210 3.22 -24.35 19.31
C THR A 210 2.14 -23.40 18.82
N PHE A 211 2.24 -22.09 19.14
CA PHE A 211 1.31 -21.09 18.64
C PHE A 211 1.33 -21.00 17.11
N PHE A 212 2.51 -20.91 16.49
CA PHE A 212 2.64 -20.89 15.03
C PHE A 212 2.11 -22.19 14.40
N SER A 213 2.43 -23.34 14.98
CA SER A 213 1.93 -24.63 14.49
C SER A 213 0.40 -24.67 14.46
N LYS A 214 -0.25 -24.20 15.52
CA LYS A 214 -1.72 -24.11 15.63
C LYS A 214 -2.33 -23.18 14.57
N MET A 215 -1.67 -22.04 14.27
CA MET A 215 -2.17 -21.04 13.30
C MET A 215 -1.84 -21.38 11.84
N ASN A 216 -0.96 -22.34 11.58
CA ASN A 216 -0.42 -22.65 10.24
C ASN A 216 -1.53 -22.99 9.22
N SER A 217 -2.58 -23.70 9.60
CA SER A 217 -3.70 -24.04 8.70
C SER A 217 -4.43 -22.79 8.24
N ALA A 218 -4.82 -21.91 9.17
CA ALA A 218 -5.51 -20.65 8.87
C ALA A 218 -4.64 -19.72 8.01
N GLN A 219 -3.34 -19.66 8.29
CA GLN A 219 -2.40 -18.86 7.52
C GLN A 219 -2.27 -19.38 6.08
N LYS A 220 -2.16 -20.69 5.88
CA LYS A 220 -2.13 -21.32 4.55
C LYS A 220 -3.41 -21.05 3.76
N ASP A 221 -4.57 -21.05 4.41
CA ASP A 221 -5.84 -20.76 3.73
C ASP A 221 -5.94 -19.29 3.31
N LEU A 222 -5.46 -18.37 4.14
CA LEU A 222 -5.32 -16.95 3.76
C LEU A 222 -4.35 -16.77 2.58
N GLN A 223 -3.19 -17.44 2.59
CA GLN A 223 -2.24 -17.41 1.48
C GLN A 223 -2.86 -17.92 0.18
N LYS A 224 -3.59 -19.07 0.23
CA LYS A 224 -4.30 -19.60 -0.95
C LYS A 224 -5.34 -18.61 -1.47
N LYS A 225 -6.13 -18.00 -0.57
CA LYS A 225 -7.13 -17.01 -0.93
C LYS A 225 -6.50 -15.78 -1.58
N LEU A 226 -5.40 -15.28 -1.00
CA LEU A 226 -4.64 -14.14 -1.54
C LEU A 226 -4.06 -14.46 -2.93
N LYS A 227 -3.45 -15.64 -3.11
CA LYS A 227 -2.92 -16.09 -4.41
C LYS A 227 -3.99 -16.19 -5.49
N ARG A 228 -5.20 -16.66 -5.13
CA ARG A 228 -6.35 -16.69 -6.06
C ARG A 228 -6.81 -15.26 -6.43
N ALA A 229 -6.89 -14.37 -5.45
CA ALA A 229 -7.29 -12.98 -5.66
C ALA A 229 -6.29 -12.23 -6.56
N LEU A 230 -4.98 -12.41 -6.36
CA LEU A 230 -3.92 -11.84 -7.20
C LEU A 230 -4.06 -12.24 -8.67
N LYS A 231 -4.40 -13.52 -8.94
CA LYS A 231 -4.61 -14.00 -10.33
C LYS A 231 -5.89 -13.45 -10.95
N ARG A 232 -6.88 -13.12 -10.15
CA ARG A 232 -8.23 -12.75 -10.60
C ARG A 232 -8.41 -11.24 -10.75
N VAL A 233 -7.70 -10.41 -9.99
CA VAL A 233 -7.95 -8.97 -9.89
C VAL A 233 -7.97 -8.26 -11.25
N THR A 234 -7.14 -8.66 -12.19
CA THR A 234 -7.09 -8.08 -13.55
C THR A 234 -8.29 -8.46 -14.42
N SER A 235 -8.93 -9.61 -14.15
CA SER A 235 -10.08 -10.09 -14.92
C SER A 235 -11.43 -9.64 -14.36
N VAL A 236 -11.49 -9.11 -13.13
CA VAL A 236 -12.74 -8.61 -12.53
C VAL A 236 -13.24 -7.39 -13.29
N LYS A 237 -14.47 -7.45 -13.76
CA LYS A 237 -15.11 -6.39 -14.53
C LYS A 237 -15.79 -5.36 -13.62
N VAL A 238 -15.75 -4.10 -14.03
CA VAL A 238 -16.54 -3.00 -13.43
C VAL A 238 -17.50 -2.52 -14.51
N SER A 239 -18.82 -2.68 -14.28
CA SER A 239 -19.82 -2.26 -15.26
C SER A 239 -19.91 -0.73 -15.35
N GLN A 240 -20.33 -0.22 -16.51
CA GLN A 240 -20.56 1.22 -16.72
C GLN A 240 -21.61 1.79 -15.75
N GLU A 241 -22.60 0.98 -15.38
CA GLU A 241 -23.60 1.36 -14.40
C GLU A 241 -22.97 1.61 -13.02
N VAL A 242 -22.11 0.70 -12.56
CA VAL A 242 -21.37 0.86 -11.29
C VAL A 242 -20.47 2.09 -11.34
N ILE A 243 -19.75 2.31 -12.44
CA ILE A 243 -18.90 3.51 -12.61
C ILE A 243 -19.73 4.78 -12.53
N ARG A 244 -20.91 4.81 -13.18
CA ARG A 244 -21.83 5.96 -13.15
C ARG A 244 -22.32 6.26 -11.73
N LYS A 245 -22.73 5.24 -10.97
CA LYS A 245 -23.12 5.39 -9.57
C LYS A 245 -21.99 5.89 -8.68
N ILE A 246 -20.76 5.41 -8.90
CA ILE A 246 -19.57 5.90 -8.18
C ILE A 246 -19.35 7.38 -8.49
N ALA A 247 -19.43 7.80 -9.75
CA ALA A 247 -19.30 9.20 -10.15
C ALA A 247 -20.42 10.06 -9.53
N GLU A 248 -21.68 9.61 -9.56
CA GLU A 248 -22.81 10.28 -8.92
C GLU A 248 -22.57 10.48 -7.42
N LEU A 249 -22.05 9.46 -6.73
CA LEU A 249 -21.71 9.53 -5.32
C LEU A 249 -20.66 10.62 -5.05
N CYS A 250 -19.57 10.66 -5.84
CA CYS A 250 -18.52 11.67 -5.68
C CYS A 250 -19.01 13.09 -5.97
N VAL A 251 -19.87 13.28 -6.98
CA VAL A 251 -20.50 14.57 -7.28
C VAL A 251 -21.39 15.04 -6.12
N ARG A 252 -22.25 14.16 -5.57
CA ARG A 252 -23.14 14.50 -4.44
C ARG A 252 -22.36 14.82 -3.16
N LEU A 253 -21.19 14.19 -2.98
CA LEU A 253 -20.27 14.43 -1.86
C LEU A 253 -19.33 15.63 -2.10
N GLN A 254 -19.39 16.26 -3.28
CA GLN A 254 -18.52 17.38 -3.67
C GLN A 254 -17.03 17.05 -3.50
N VAL A 255 -16.65 15.81 -3.90
CA VAL A 255 -15.23 15.39 -3.86
C VAL A 255 -14.46 16.11 -4.97
N ASP A 256 -13.36 16.74 -4.62
CA ASP A 256 -12.50 17.43 -5.58
C ASP A 256 -11.72 16.44 -6.46
N GLY A 257 -11.64 16.73 -7.76
CA GLY A 257 -10.91 15.91 -8.75
C GLY A 257 -11.53 14.54 -9.01
N HIS A 258 -10.76 13.63 -9.60
CA HIS A 258 -11.21 12.30 -10.01
C HIS A 258 -10.53 11.14 -9.27
N ARG A 259 -9.70 11.45 -8.27
CA ARG A 259 -9.00 10.42 -7.48
C ARG A 259 -9.97 9.58 -6.66
N GLY A 260 -11.08 10.18 -6.20
CA GLY A 260 -12.12 9.49 -5.44
C GLY A 260 -12.72 8.32 -6.21
N GLU A 261 -13.20 8.58 -7.42
CA GLU A 261 -13.82 7.59 -8.30
C GLU A 261 -12.85 6.48 -8.69
N LEU A 262 -11.62 6.84 -9.06
CA LEU A 262 -10.56 5.89 -9.42
C LEU A 262 -10.21 4.98 -8.24
N THR A 263 -10.06 5.55 -7.05
CA THR A 263 -9.75 4.80 -5.84
C THR A 263 -10.86 3.82 -5.47
N ILE A 264 -12.11 4.28 -5.45
CA ILE A 264 -13.28 3.41 -5.17
C ILE A 264 -13.34 2.28 -6.18
N SER A 265 -13.24 2.57 -7.48
CA SER A 265 -13.32 1.56 -8.55
C SER A 265 -12.24 0.50 -8.41
N ARG A 266 -10.97 0.89 -8.18
CA ARG A 266 -9.84 -0.02 -7.99
C ARG A 266 -9.97 -0.83 -6.70
N ALA A 267 -10.32 -0.17 -5.59
CA ALA A 267 -10.51 -0.84 -4.30
C ALA A 267 -11.67 -1.84 -4.32
N ALA A 268 -12.79 -1.48 -4.96
CA ALA A 268 -13.93 -2.37 -5.14
C ALA A 268 -13.58 -3.58 -6.01
N ARG A 269 -12.81 -3.39 -7.09
CA ARG A 269 -12.27 -4.48 -7.93
C ARG A 269 -11.39 -5.42 -7.12
N ALA A 270 -10.46 -4.89 -6.33
CA ALA A 270 -9.60 -5.69 -5.46
C ALA A 270 -10.40 -6.46 -4.40
N LEU A 271 -11.44 -5.84 -3.82
CA LEU A 271 -12.33 -6.52 -2.87
C LEU A 271 -13.17 -7.61 -3.53
N ALA A 272 -13.71 -7.36 -4.72
CA ALA A 272 -14.45 -8.36 -5.51
C ALA A 272 -13.56 -9.56 -5.84
N ALA A 273 -12.31 -9.33 -6.28
CA ALA A 273 -11.33 -10.38 -6.50
C ALA A 273 -11.06 -11.21 -5.23
N TRP A 274 -10.92 -10.54 -4.07
CA TRP A 274 -10.74 -11.18 -2.77
C TRP A 274 -11.94 -12.05 -2.36
N LYS A 275 -13.15 -11.60 -2.64
CA LYS A 275 -14.39 -12.35 -2.37
C LYS A 275 -14.67 -13.44 -3.40
N GLY A 276 -14.00 -13.40 -4.55
CA GLY A 276 -14.18 -14.36 -5.63
C GLY A 276 -15.26 -14.00 -6.64
N HIS A 277 -15.71 -12.74 -6.65
CA HIS A 277 -16.68 -12.25 -7.64
C HIS A 277 -16.02 -12.06 -9.01
N GLU A 278 -16.78 -12.26 -10.09
CA GLU A 278 -16.31 -12.03 -11.47
C GLU A 278 -16.49 -10.57 -11.90
N SER A 279 -17.42 -9.87 -11.24
CA SER A 279 -17.66 -8.44 -11.43
C SER A 279 -17.89 -7.75 -10.10
N VAL A 280 -17.60 -6.44 -10.08
CA VAL A 280 -17.88 -5.59 -8.91
C VAL A 280 -19.37 -5.45 -8.73
N ASN A 281 -19.83 -5.70 -7.52
CA ASN A 281 -21.23 -5.47 -7.11
C ASN A 281 -21.34 -4.29 -6.14
N GLU A 282 -22.57 -3.85 -5.87
CA GLU A 282 -22.84 -2.71 -5.01
C GLU A 282 -22.29 -2.91 -3.58
N SER A 283 -22.33 -4.13 -3.04
CA SER A 283 -21.80 -4.42 -1.69
C SER A 283 -20.29 -4.25 -1.61
N ASP A 284 -19.57 -4.47 -2.73
CA ASP A 284 -18.11 -4.26 -2.79
C ASP A 284 -17.81 -2.76 -2.78
N VAL A 285 -18.56 -1.96 -3.55
CA VAL A 285 -18.43 -0.49 -3.56
C VAL A 285 -18.74 0.07 -2.17
N ARG A 286 -19.87 -0.30 -1.58
CA ARG A 286 -20.27 0.16 -0.23
C ARG A 286 -19.17 -0.06 0.80
N ARG A 287 -18.54 -1.24 0.77
CA ARG A 287 -17.51 -1.63 1.75
C ARG A 287 -16.24 -0.79 1.68
N VAL A 288 -15.86 -0.30 0.48
CA VAL A 288 -14.62 0.45 0.29
C VAL A 288 -14.80 1.96 0.28
N THR A 289 -16.01 2.46 0.09
CA THR A 289 -16.29 3.89 -0.12
C THR A 289 -15.81 4.76 1.03
N VAL A 290 -16.17 4.43 2.28
CA VAL A 290 -15.81 5.23 3.44
C VAL A 290 -14.29 5.38 3.55
N MET A 291 -13.55 4.28 3.45
CA MET A 291 -12.08 4.32 3.53
C MET A 291 -11.42 5.02 2.33
N SER A 292 -12.13 5.14 1.21
CA SER A 292 -11.63 5.83 0.02
C SER A 292 -11.91 7.33 0.04
N LEU A 293 -12.95 7.80 0.74
CA LEU A 293 -13.43 9.18 0.66
C LEU A 293 -13.34 9.99 1.95
N GLN A 294 -13.33 9.37 3.14
CA GLN A 294 -13.45 10.11 4.41
C GLN A 294 -12.35 11.17 4.62
N HIS A 295 -11.19 11.01 4.01
CA HIS A 295 -10.07 11.94 4.08
C HIS A 295 -10.06 12.97 2.94
N ARG A 296 -10.99 12.86 1.96
CA ARG A 296 -11.11 13.73 0.78
C ARG A 296 -12.23 14.73 0.90
N LEU A 297 -13.16 14.55 1.85
CA LEU A 297 -14.21 15.50 2.07
C LEU A 297 -13.69 16.76 2.73
N ARG A 298 -14.19 17.90 2.29
CA ARG A 298 -13.93 19.16 2.95
C ARG A 298 -14.52 19.13 4.34
N LYS A 299 -13.70 19.28 5.37
CA LYS A 299 -14.15 19.44 6.74
C LYS A 299 -14.77 20.84 6.85
N ASP A 300 -16.06 20.95 7.01
CA ASP A 300 -16.67 22.21 7.43
C ASP A 300 -16.49 22.33 8.95
N PRO A 301 -15.78 23.39 9.44
CA PRO A 301 -15.58 23.58 10.88
C PRO A 301 -16.88 23.74 11.69
N LEU A 302 -18.00 24.01 11.00
CA LEU A 302 -19.30 24.24 11.60
C LEU A 302 -20.19 22.98 11.57
N GLU A 303 -19.83 21.94 10.81
CA GLU A 303 -20.62 20.70 10.76
C GLU A 303 -20.27 19.78 11.94
N GLN A 304 -21.32 19.45 12.71
CA GLN A 304 -21.24 18.52 13.86
C GLN A 304 -21.13 17.04 13.45
N PHE A 305 -21.25 16.72 12.16
CA PHE A 305 -21.24 15.35 11.66
C PHE A 305 -19.84 14.92 11.23
N GLU A 306 -19.41 13.72 11.65
CA GLU A 306 -18.20 13.12 11.09
C GLU A 306 -18.38 12.87 9.58
N SER A 307 -17.34 13.14 8.80
CA SER A 307 -17.31 12.89 7.34
C SER A 307 -17.75 11.46 6.97
N SER A 308 -17.55 10.49 7.86
CA SER A 308 -17.98 9.11 7.67
C SER A 308 -19.51 8.95 7.62
N ASP A 309 -20.26 9.73 8.39
CA ASP A 309 -21.72 9.61 8.46
C ASP A 309 -22.40 10.32 7.30
N GLN A 310 -21.85 11.45 6.85
CA GLN A 310 -22.26 12.10 5.61
C GLN A 310 -22.08 11.16 4.41
N ILE A 311 -20.90 10.48 4.31
CA ILE A 311 -20.67 9.48 3.26
C ILE A 311 -21.71 8.36 3.32
N LYS A 312 -21.95 7.78 4.50
CA LYS A 312 -22.93 6.68 4.65
C LYS A 312 -24.33 7.09 4.22
N LYS A 313 -24.79 8.30 4.61
CA LYS A 313 -26.11 8.82 4.25
C LYS A 313 -26.30 8.91 2.73
N ILE A 314 -25.34 9.49 2.00
CA ILE A 314 -25.42 9.61 0.55
C ILE A 314 -25.21 8.24 -0.12
N LEU A 315 -24.32 7.40 0.44
CA LEU A 315 -24.10 6.03 -0.04
C LEU A 315 -25.39 5.19 0.01
N ASP A 316 -26.22 5.33 1.06
CA ASP A 316 -27.50 4.62 1.18
C ASP A 316 -28.52 5.09 0.13
N GLN A 317 -28.42 6.33 -0.34
CA GLN A 317 -29.29 6.85 -1.40
C GLN A 317 -28.86 6.36 -2.80
N VAL A 318 -27.55 6.34 -3.07
CA VAL A 318 -27.00 5.96 -4.40
C VAL A 318 -26.90 4.44 -4.57
N PHE A 319 -26.59 3.74 -3.48
CA PHE A 319 -26.46 2.28 -3.41
C PHE A 319 -27.37 1.75 -2.29
N PRO A 320 -28.70 1.69 -2.47
CA PRO A 320 -29.62 1.26 -1.43
C PRO A 320 -29.31 -0.17 -0.97
N LEU A 321 -29.49 -0.41 0.33
CA LEU A 321 -29.43 -1.78 0.86
C LEU A 321 -30.63 -2.54 0.31
N VAL A 322 -30.37 -3.54 -0.52
CA VAL A 322 -31.39 -4.49 -0.90
C VAL A 322 -31.72 -5.32 0.34
N THR A 323 -32.76 -4.90 1.07
CA THR A 323 -33.39 -5.75 2.11
C THR A 323 -33.91 -7.01 1.42
N LYS A 324 -33.22 -8.14 1.62
CA LYS A 324 -33.79 -9.47 1.30
C LYS A 324 -34.65 -9.93 2.43
#